data_2d33cba2ac85665abdea01f797467073
#
_entry.id   2d33cba2ac85665abdea01f797467073
#
_cell.length_a   1.000
_cell.length_b   1.000
_cell.length_c   1.000
_cell.angle_alpha   90.00
_cell.angle_beta   90.00
_cell.angle_gamma   90.00
#
_symmetry.space_group_name_H-M   'P 1'
#
loop_
_entity.id
_entity.type
_entity.pdbx_description
1 polymer ?
#
loop_
_entity_poly.entity_id
_entity_poly.type
_entity_poly.pdbx_seq_one_letter_code
_entity_poly.pdbx_strand_id
1 'polypeptide(L)'
;LRPVARWQSPDFFLKRYDIAYFSAALPVGQDPKLLLGKGVWGDWLNVRELLEAKDTSELGDRIGQPNTVGRRLEELVTPGVMCMLESLARAQTSVAWLSKRRRIEVRKAVLVSHNGACMLSFTEVEPPAPTGPVFTGGLGAVPQTGSELDGRVA
;
A
#
# COMPACT_ATOMS: atom_id res chain seq x y z
N LEU A 1 0.08 -0.15 -10.86
CA LEU A 1 -0.15 -0.30 -9.41
C LEU A 1 -0.04 -1.77 -9.01
N ARG A 2 0.71 -2.06 -7.93
CA ARG A 2 0.81 -3.40 -7.34
C ARG A 2 0.45 -3.32 -5.86
N PRO A 3 -0.41 -4.20 -5.33
CA PRO A 3 -0.70 -4.24 -3.91
C PRO A 3 0.54 -4.70 -3.15
N VAL A 4 0.82 -4.09 -2.01
CA VAL A 4 2.01 -4.38 -1.19
C VAL A 4 1.70 -4.75 0.24
N ALA A 5 0.62 -4.19 0.81
CA ALA A 5 0.19 -4.48 2.17
C ALA A 5 -1.29 -4.11 2.36
N ARG A 6 -1.93 -4.67 3.38
CA ARG A 6 -3.25 -4.27 3.85
C ARG A 6 -3.26 -4.24 5.37
N TRP A 7 -3.78 -3.15 5.92
CA TRP A 7 -3.79 -2.92 7.36
C TRP A 7 -5.17 -2.54 7.83
N GLN A 8 -5.60 -3.09 8.95
CA GLN A 8 -6.85 -2.75 9.60
C GLN A 8 -6.57 -2.01 10.90
N SER A 9 -7.40 -1.01 11.19
CA SER A 9 -7.36 -0.31 12.46
C SER A 9 -7.67 -1.26 13.62
N PRO A 10 -7.12 -0.99 14.82
CA PRO A 10 -7.49 -1.72 16.03
C PRO A 10 -8.98 -1.66 16.32
N ASP A 11 -9.54 -2.70 16.95
CA ASP A 11 -10.96 -2.76 17.29
C ASP A 11 -11.40 -1.70 18.30
N PHE A 12 -10.48 -1.21 19.12
CA PHE A 12 -10.75 -0.17 20.12
C PHE A 12 -10.80 1.26 19.54
N PHE A 13 -10.52 1.44 18.23
CA PHE A 13 -10.68 2.74 17.60
C PHE A 13 -12.14 3.00 17.26
N LEU A 14 -12.66 4.18 17.64
CA LEU A 14 -14.01 4.62 17.30
C LEU A 14 -14.23 4.66 15.79
N LYS A 15 -13.23 5.13 15.05
CA LYS A 15 -13.24 5.15 13.59
C LYS A 15 -12.26 4.11 13.05
N ARG A 16 -12.80 3.11 12.39
CA ARG A 16 -12.01 2.01 11.83
C ARG A 16 -11.74 2.21 10.35
N TYR A 17 -10.54 1.87 9.95
CA TYR A 17 -10.09 1.94 8.57
C TYR A 17 -9.55 0.57 8.14
N ASP A 18 -9.76 0.25 6.88
CA ASP A 18 -9.12 -0.85 6.17
C ASP A 18 -8.32 -0.23 5.03
N ILE A 19 -7.00 -0.26 5.16
CA ILE A 19 -6.10 0.51 4.31
C ILE A 19 -5.33 -0.46 3.43
N ALA A 20 -5.55 -0.39 2.12
CA ALA A 20 -4.75 -1.11 1.14
C ALA A 20 -3.62 -0.20 0.62
N TYR A 21 -2.40 -0.69 0.69
CA TYR A 21 -1.21 -0.01 0.19
C TYR A 21 -0.81 -0.55 -1.17
N PHE A 22 -0.46 0.35 -2.06
CA PHE A 22 -0.03 0.02 -3.41
C PHE A 22 1.31 0.67 -3.72
N SER A 23 2.07 0.04 -4.58
CA SER A 23 3.28 0.61 -5.18
C SER A 23 3.09 0.84 -6.67
N ALA A 24 3.76 1.85 -7.18
CA ALA A 24 3.84 2.16 -8.59
C ALA A 24 5.24 2.68 -8.93
N ALA A 25 5.73 2.35 -10.13
CA ALA A 25 6.84 3.09 -10.70
C ALA A 25 6.28 4.33 -11.43
N LEU A 26 6.97 5.45 -11.28
CA LEU A 26 6.68 6.62 -12.08
C LEU A 26 7.26 6.42 -13.49
N PRO A 27 6.50 6.60 -14.56
CA PRO A 27 7.02 6.51 -15.92
C PRO A 27 8.08 7.58 -16.18
N VAL A 28 9.04 7.25 -17.05
CA VAL A 28 10.07 8.19 -17.47
C VAL A 28 9.41 9.44 -18.10
N GLY A 29 9.89 10.62 -17.72
CA GLY A 29 9.38 11.89 -18.23
C GLY A 29 8.10 12.39 -17.55
N GLN A 30 7.66 11.74 -16.47
CA GLN A 30 6.56 12.23 -15.63
C GLN A 30 7.09 12.74 -14.30
N ASP A 31 6.61 13.90 -13.87
CA ASP A 31 6.87 14.46 -12.56
C ASP A 31 5.61 14.44 -11.71
N PRO A 32 5.68 13.97 -10.46
CA PRO A 32 4.54 14.01 -9.55
C PRO A 32 4.24 15.48 -9.19
N LYS A 33 2.96 15.79 -9.10
CA LYS A 33 2.50 17.11 -8.66
C LYS A 33 1.59 16.98 -7.45
N LEU A 34 1.80 17.84 -6.47
CA LEU A 34 0.88 17.96 -5.35
C LEU A 34 -0.48 18.47 -5.82
N LEU A 35 -1.54 17.80 -5.40
CA LEU A 35 -2.90 18.27 -5.61
C LEU A 35 -3.22 19.34 -4.56
N LEU A 36 -3.68 20.49 -5.01
CA LEU A 36 -4.14 21.58 -4.15
C LEU A 36 -5.18 21.08 -3.14
N GLY A 37 -4.96 21.39 -1.86
CA GLY A 37 -5.83 20.98 -0.76
C GLY A 37 -5.76 19.51 -0.36
N LYS A 38 -4.87 18.69 -0.98
CA LYS A 38 -4.66 17.29 -0.63
C LYS A 38 -3.30 17.00 0.00
N GLY A 39 -2.31 17.83 -0.29
CA GLY A 39 -0.98 17.71 0.29
C GLY A 39 -0.33 19.09 0.40
N VAL A 40 0.54 19.26 1.39
CA VAL A 40 1.26 20.51 1.64
C VAL A 40 2.74 20.40 1.29
N TRP A 41 3.24 19.17 1.18
CA TRP A 41 4.65 18.88 0.90
C TRP A 41 4.78 17.56 0.13
N GLY A 42 5.80 17.46 -0.69
CA GLY A 42 6.16 16.23 -1.40
C GLY A 42 7.57 16.36 -1.96
N ASP A 43 8.33 15.29 -1.82
CA ASP A 43 9.69 15.19 -2.32
C ASP A 43 10.08 13.75 -2.60
N TRP A 44 11.18 13.55 -3.35
CA TRP A 44 11.81 12.27 -3.54
C TRP A 44 12.78 12.00 -2.40
N LEU A 45 12.63 10.86 -1.75
CA LEU A 45 13.45 10.47 -0.62
C LEU A 45 14.15 9.14 -0.90
N ASN A 46 15.42 9.06 -0.55
CA ASN A 46 16.12 7.78 -0.46
C ASN A 46 15.66 7.05 0.80
N VAL A 47 15.03 5.89 0.64
CA VAL A 47 14.44 5.15 1.76
C VAL A 47 15.49 4.66 2.76
N ARG A 48 16.72 4.33 2.33
CA ARG A 48 17.77 3.88 3.26
C ARG A 48 18.26 5.04 4.11
N GLU A 49 18.57 6.17 3.51
CA GLU A 49 18.96 7.39 4.22
C GLU A 49 17.86 7.83 5.20
N LEU A 50 16.60 7.77 4.76
CA LEU A 50 15.46 8.08 5.61
C LEU A 50 15.38 7.19 6.86
N LEU A 51 15.65 5.88 6.72
CA LEU A 51 15.63 4.94 7.85
C LEU A 51 16.89 5.06 8.73
N GLU A 52 18.03 5.43 8.17
CA GLU A 52 19.24 5.75 8.94
C GLU A 52 19.03 6.97 9.83
N ALA A 53 18.29 7.97 9.34
CA ALA A 53 17.93 9.19 10.06
C ALA A 53 16.62 9.08 10.89
N LYS A 54 16.04 7.89 11.04
CA LYS A 54 14.69 7.70 11.64
C LYS A 54 14.55 8.25 13.06
N ASP A 55 15.64 8.23 13.83
CA ASP A 55 15.66 8.69 15.23
C ASP A 55 15.95 10.20 15.37
N THR A 56 16.13 10.91 14.25
CA THR A 56 16.32 12.36 14.19
C THR A 56 15.01 13.06 13.76
N SER A 57 14.98 14.38 13.90
CA SER A 57 13.86 15.22 13.42
C SER A 57 14.03 15.71 11.98
N GLU A 58 15.06 15.25 11.26
CA GLU A 58 15.44 15.78 9.96
C GLU A 58 14.28 15.85 8.96
N LEU A 59 13.50 14.77 8.82
CA LEU A 59 12.35 14.77 7.93
C LEU A 59 11.27 15.76 8.40
N GLY A 60 10.97 15.77 9.70
CA GLY A 60 9.96 16.67 10.27
C GLY A 60 10.31 18.14 10.06
N ASP A 61 11.58 18.49 10.27
CA ASP A 61 12.11 19.82 10.07
C ASP A 61 12.12 20.22 8.60
N ARG A 62 12.47 19.27 7.69
CA ARG A 62 12.43 19.48 6.24
C ARG A 62 11.01 19.71 5.71
N ILE A 63 10.00 19.04 6.26
CA ILE A 63 8.59 19.29 5.93
C ILE A 63 8.16 20.68 6.40
N GLY A 64 8.67 21.15 7.56
CA GLY A 64 8.53 22.51 8.04
C GLY A 64 7.13 22.93 8.47
N GLN A 65 6.21 21.97 8.73
CA GLN A 65 4.88 22.28 9.24
C GLN A 65 4.88 22.35 10.79
N PRO A 66 4.02 23.16 11.41
CA PRO A 66 3.99 23.30 12.87
C PRO A 66 3.82 21.98 13.62
N ASN A 67 3.17 21.00 13.01
CA ASN A 67 2.93 19.69 13.58
C ASN A 67 3.98 18.63 13.18
N THR A 68 4.98 18.97 12.39
CA THR A 68 6.03 18.04 11.93
C THR A 68 7.41 18.42 12.44
N VAL A 69 7.68 19.70 12.68
CA VAL A 69 8.97 20.18 13.18
C VAL A 69 9.32 19.52 14.52
N GLY A 70 10.54 19.03 14.65
CA GLY A 70 11.03 18.31 15.82
C GLY A 70 10.54 16.86 15.94
N ARG A 71 9.71 16.36 15.00
CA ARG A 71 9.18 15.00 15.02
C ARG A 71 10.09 14.02 14.31
N ARG A 72 10.26 12.84 14.92
CA ARG A 72 10.99 11.72 14.33
C ARG A 72 10.12 10.98 13.31
N LEU A 73 10.73 10.18 12.44
CA LEU A 73 10.04 9.45 11.39
C LEU A 73 8.85 8.62 11.91
N GLU A 74 9.02 7.91 13.02
CA GLU A 74 7.96 7.06 13.60
C GLU A 74 6.74 7.84 14.12
N GLU A 75 6.90 9.14 14.40
CA GLU A 75 5.81 10.03 14.80
C GLU A 75 5.09 10.67 13.60
N LEU A 76 5.72 10.63 12.41
CA LEU A 76 5.20 11.22 11.18
C LEU A 76 4.46 10.20 10.31
N VAL A 77 4.81 8.92 10.41
CA VAL A 77 4.24 7.87 9.55
C VAL A 77 3.50 6.82 10.38
N THR A 78 2.52 6.18 9.76
CA THR A 78 1.83 5.07 10.40
C THR A 78 2.72 3.82 10.46
N PRO A 79 2.49 2.89 11.41
CA PRO A 79 3.22 1.63 11.48
C PRO A 79 3.23 0.83 10.18
N GLY A 80 2.13 0.86 9.42
CA GLY A 80 2.03 0.22 8.11
C GLY A 80 3.00 0.82 7.09
N VAL A 81 3.14 2.15 7.08
CA VAL A 81 4.11 2.84 6.22
C VAL A 81 5.53 2.50 6.66
N MET A 82 5.83 2.50 7.97
CA MET A 82 7.15 2.12 8.50
C MET A 82 7.55 0.72 8.04
N CYS A 83 6.68 -0.28 8.19
CA CYS A 83 6.94 -1.65 7.72
C CYS A 83 7.22 -1.72 6.20
N MET A 84 6.53 -0.90 5.40
CA MET A 84 6.78 -0.83 3.95
C MET A 84 8.14 -0.21 3.63
N LEU A 85 8.52 0.87 4.32
CA LEU A 85 9.84 1.50 4.16
C LEU A 85 10.96 0.53 4.49
N GLU A 86 10.85 -0.19 5.61
CA GLU A 86 11.81 -1.22 6.00
C GLU A 86 11.90 -2.38 4.99
N SER A 87 10.75 -2.82 4.45
CA SER A 87 10.70 -3.85 3.41
C SER A 87 11.38 -3.39 2.12
N LEU A 88 11.17 -2.12 1.75
CA LEU A 88 11.79 -1.51 0.58
C LEU A 88 13.30 -1.34 0.76
N ALA A 89 13.75 -0.89 1.93
CA ALA A 89 15.17 -0.72 2.24
C ALA A 89 15.97 -2.03 2.19
N ARG A 90 15.34 -3.15 2.57
CA ARG A 90 15.94 -4.50 2.49
C ARG A 90 16.06 -5.04 1.06
N ALA A 91 15.36 -4.47 0.11
CA ALA A 91 15.46 -4.88 -1.28
C ALA A 91 16.76 -4.37 -1.94
N GLN A 92 17.32 -5.16 -2.84
CA GLN A 92 18.55 -4.75 -3.56
C GLN A 92 18.29 -3.53 -4.45
N THR A 93 17.14 -3.52 -5.13
CA THR A 93 16.71 -2.41 -6.00
C THR A 93 15.20 -2.19 -5.89
N SER A 94 14.74 -0.98 -6.21
CA SER A 94 13.31 -0.66 -6.29
C SER A 94 12.60 -1.53 -7.33
N VAL A 95 13.26 -1.86 -8.45
CA VAL A 95 12.72 -2.73 -9.50
C VAL A 95 12.51 -4.14 -8.97
N ALA A 96 13.49 -4.71 -8.26
CA ALA A 96 13.37 -6.03 -7.65
C ALA A 96 12.22 -6.06 -6.63
N TRP A 97 12.08 -5.00 -5.83
CA TRP A 97 10.99 -4.89 -4.87
C TRP A 97 9.62 -4.79 -5.56
N LEU A 98 9.49 -3.98 -6.61
CA LEU A 98 8.26 -3.83 -7.40
C LEU A 98 7.87 -5.12 -8.13
N SER A 99 8.86 -5.90 -8.62
CA SER A 99 8.63 -7.11 -9.39
C SER A 99 8.24 -8.31 -8.54
N LYS A 100 8.56 -8.29 -7.24
CA LYS A 100 8.30 -9.40 -6.32
C LYS A 100 6.79 -9.66 -6.20
N ARG A 101 6.36 -10.90 -6.49
CA ARG A 101 5.01 -11.36 -6.15
C ARG A 101 4.89 -11.49 -4.64
N ARG A 102 3.83 -10.93 -4.06
CA ARG A 102 3.54 -11.00 -2.62
C ARG A 102 2.16 -11.58 -2.40
N ARG A 103 2.04 -12.46 -1.41
CA ARG A 103 0.75 -12.72 -0.78
C ARG A 103 0.45 -11.50 0.09
N ILE A 104 -0.70 -10.90 -0.11
CA ILE A 104 -1.12 -9.75 0.69
C ILE A 104 -1.80 -10.28 1.93
N GLU A 105 -1.10 -10.17 3.05
CA GLU A 105 -1.61 -10.50 4.37
C GLU A 105 -2.30 -9.27 4.95
N VAL A 106 -3.43 -9.49 5.61
CA VAL A 106 -4.10 -8.43 6.33
C VAL A 106 -3.49 -8.37 7.72
N ARG A 107 -2.98 -7.21 8.10
CA ARG A 107 -2.41 -6.97 9.42
C ARG A 107 -3.31 -6.08 10.24
N LYS A 108 -3.45 -6.41 11.52
CA LYS A 108 -4.26 -5.67 12.47
C LYS A 108 -3.45 -5.39 13.72
N ALA A 109 -3.54 -4.17 14.22
CA ALA A 109 -2.98 -3.85 15.51
C ALA A 109 -3.89 -4.37 16.62
N VAL A 110 -3.33 -5.07 17.59
CA VAL A 110 -4.00 -5.60 18.77
C VAL A 110 -3.28 -5.13 20.03
N LEU A 111 -4.02 -4.90 21.09
CA LEU A 111 -3.45 -4.64 22.41
C LEU A 111 -3.06 -5.97 23.05
N VAL A 112 -1.80 -6.06 23.44
CA VAL A 112 -1.29 -7.19 24.23
C VAL A 112 -0.77 -6.68 25.56
N SER A 113 -1.02 -7.41 26.61
CA SER A 113 -0.43 -7.13 27.92
C SER A 113 0.89 -7.90 28.04
N HIS A 114 1.96 -7.17 28.31
CA HIS A 114 3.26 -7.76 28.59
C HIS A 114 3.85 -7.12 29.85
N ASN A 115 4.13 -7.94 30.88
CA ASN A 115 4.66 -7.49 32.16
C ASN A 115 3.88 -6.33 32.81
N GLY A 116 2.54 -6.33 32.69
CA GLY A 116 1.66 -5.29 33.23
C GLY A 116 1.59 -4.01 32.40
N ALA A 117 2.33 -3.90 31.30
CA ALA A 117 2.23 -2.82 30.34
C ALA A 117 1.37 -3.22 29.14
N CYS A 118 0.53 -2.29 28.65
CA CYS A 118 -0.19 -2.47 27.40
C CYS A 118 0.71 -2.07 26.22
N MET A 119 0.90 -2.98 25.30
CA MET A 119 1.68 -2.78 24.09
C MET A 119 0.82 -3.03 22.85
N LEU A 120 1.10 -2.33 21.75
CA LEU A 120 0.54 -2.64 20.45
C LEU A 120 1.38 -3.75 19.80
N SER A 121 0.73 -4.86 19.47
CA SER A 121 1.30 -5.91 18.64
C SER A 121 0.56 -5.97 17.31
N PHE A 122 1.22 -6.47 16.27
CA PHE A 122 0.63 -6.60 14.95
C PHE A 122 0.48 -8.06 14.61
N THR A 123 -0.77 -8.50 14.45
CA THR A 123 -1.11 -9.86 14.08
C THR A 123 -1.61 -9.93 12.65
N GLU A 124 -1.33 -11.04 11.99
CA GLU A 124 -1.97 -11.38 10.73
C GLU A 124 -3.42 -11.79 11.01
N VAL A 125 -4.33 -11.26 10.20
CA VAL A 125 -5.75 -11.61 10.26
C VAL A 125 -6.10 -12.29 8.95
N GLU A 126 -6.80 -13.41 9.01
CA GLU A 126 -7.35 -14.00 7.81
C GLU A 126 -8.25 -12.99 7.09
N PRO A 127 -8.05 -12.75 5.78
CA PRO A 127 -8.94 -11.89 5.05
C PRO A 127 -10.36 -12.44 5.15
N PRO A 128 -11.40 -11.60 5.36
CA PRO A 128 -12.76 -12.07 5.36
C PRO A 128 -13.03 -12.83 4.07
N ALA A 129 -13.73 -13.94 4.17
CA ALA A 129 -14.15 -14.70 3.00
C ALA A 129 -14.85 -13.75 2.02
N PRO A 130 -14.61 -13.86 0.71
CA PRO A 130 -15.22 -12.96 -0.27
C PRO A 130 -16.75 -13.09 -0.17
N THR A 131 -17.39 -12.06 0.38
CA THR A 131 -18.83 -11.92 0.45
C THR A 131 -19.34 -11.35 -0.88
N GLY A 132 -19.39 -12.20 -1.90
CA GLY A 132 -19.94 -11.81 -3.20
C GLY A 132 -19.92 -12.98 -4.17
N PRO A 133 -20.74 -12.97 -5.22
CA PRO A 133 -20.70 -14.00 -6.21
C PRO A 133 -19.30 -14.04 -6.84
N VAL A 134 -18.64 -15.20 -6.72
CA VAL A 134 -17.41 -15.46 -7.44
C VAL A 134 -17.79 -15.46 -8.93
N PHE A 135 -17.45 -14.38 -9.64
CA PHE A 135 -17.52 -14.38 -11.09
C PHE A 135 -16.47 -15.36 -11.60
N THR A 136 -16.85 -16.62 -11.70
CA THR A 136 -16.16 -17.58 -12.54
C THR A 136 -16.55 -17.26 -14.00
N GLY A 137 -15.98 -16.17 -14.50
CA GLY A 137 -16.06 -15.82 -15.91
C GLY A 137 -15.26 -16.83 -16.70
N GLY A 138 -15.85 -17.98 -17.00
CA GLY A 138 -15.41 -18.78 -18.11
C GLY A 138 -15.52 -17.91 -19.35
N LEU A 139 -14.42 -17.75 -20.07
CA LEU A 139 -14.42 -17.22 -21.44
C LEU A 139 -15.36 -18.11 -22.24
N GLY A 140 -16.62 -17.70 -22.34
CA GLY A 140 -17.60 -18.33 -23.20
C GLY A 140 -17.06 -18.31 -24.61
N ALA A 141 -16.96 -19.50 -25.22
CA ALA A 141 -16.63 -19.66 -26.63
C ALA A 141 -17.54 -18.74 -27.45
N VAL A 142 -16.94 -17.88 -28.25
CA VAL A 142 -17.63 -17.05 -29.23
C VAL A 142 -18.29 -18.04 -30.23
N PRO A 143 -19.62 -18.03 -30.43
CA PRO A 143 -20.23 -18.85 -31.45
C PRO A 143 -19.74 -18.36 -32.81
N GLN A 144 -19.08 -19.24 -33.55
CA GLN A 144 -18.77 -18.99 -34.95
C GLN A 144 -20.10 -19.08 -35.73
N THR A 145 -20.64 -17.93 -36.10
CA THR A 145 -21.71 -17.84 -37.10
C THR A 145 -21.10 -18.15 -38.45
N GLY A 146 -21.28 -19.38 -38.89
CA GLY A 146 -21.02 -19.76 -40.27
C GLY A 146 -21.96 -19.00 -41.20
N SER A 147 -21.39 -18.18 -42.04
CA SER A 147 -22.11 -17.59 -43.18
C SER A 147 -22.19 -18.62 -44.29
N GLU A 148 -23.27 -19.29 -44.41
CA GLU A 148 -23.66 -19.96 -45.66
C GLU A 148 -24.14 -18.89 -46.66
N LEU A 149 -23.29 -18.56 -47.60
CA LEU A 149 -23.67 -17.83 -48.81
C LEU A 149 -24.20 -18.86 -49.82
N ASP A 150 -25.51 -19.03 -49.83
CA ASP A 150 -26.17 -19.76 -50.92
C ASP A 150 -26.37 -18.81 -52.11
N GLY A 151 -25.63 -19.05 -53.16
CA GLY A 151 -25.74 -18.36 -54.44
C GLY A 151 -26.88 -18.92 -55.26
N ARG A 152 -27.87 -18.10 -55.60
CA ARG A 152 -28.71 -18.33 -56.78
C ARG A 152 -28.80 -17.11 -57.63
N VAL A 153 -28.22 -17.29 -58.83
CA VAL A 153 -28.43 -16.42 -60.01
C VAL A 153 -29.73 -16.82 -60.65
N ALA A 154 -30.55 -15.87 -61.02
CA ALA A 154 -31.43 -15.84 -62.19
C ALA A 154 -31.80 -14.41 -62.46
#